data_d181689eb76e9fa1fff4fce29e6ec830
#
_entry.id   d181689eb76e9fa1fff4fce29e6ec830
#
_cell.length_a   1.000
_cell.length_b   1.000
_cell.length_c   1.000
_cell.angle_alpha   90.00
_cell.angle_beta   90.00
_cell.angle_gamma   90.00
#
_symmetry.space_group_name_H-M   'P 1'
#
loop_
_entity.id
_entity.type
_entity.pdbx_description
1 polymer ?
#
loop_
_entity_poly.entity_id
_entity_poly.type
_entity_poly.pdbx_seq_one_letter_code
_entity_poly.pdbx_strand_id
1 'polypeptide(L)'
;MRGASRVPVVTPAQAGVPLAFAEVTQKRDSRVRGNDGQGVHPSSGFTLVEMMVALFIFGMIATASVVLLRQSVEAEARSAVRLEEMGDLRRFSAIMAQDMTLMLPRPSRDPLGNDRVALMTGDGLLLGFSRQVAQIDPQPGSSSLQRVEWALADGRLTRAIAPKADGAKTGAPVTILEGIEQARLRFRDKQGVWQTDWRPQRTDELPIAIELTLVPQGNSARPLAFEFLVAGGGG
;
A
#
# COMPACT_ATOMS: atom_id res chain seq x y z
N MET A 1 -44.91 23.17 12.22
CA MET A 1 -43.96 23.79 13.20
C MET A 1 -42.56 23.27 12.83
N ARG A 2 -41.69 24.23 12.58
CA ARG A 2 -40.35 24.06 12.04
C ARG A 2 -39.35 23.67 13.15
N GLY A 3 -38.42 22.77 12.89
CA GLY A 3 -37.27 22.51 13.73
C GLY A 3 -36.08 22.13 12.87
N ALA A 4 -35.36 23.16 12.41
CA ALA A 4 -34.09 22.98 11.69
C ALA A 4 -32.97 22.75 12.70
N SER A 5 -32.35 21.60 12.70
CA SER A 5 -31.16 21.31 13.48
C SER A 5 -29.92 21.78 12.71
N ARG A 6 -29.22 22.77 13.25
CA ARG A 6 -27.96 23.31 12.72
C ARG A 6 -26.81 22.39 13.14
N VAL A 7 -26.03 21.94 12.17
CA VAL A 7 -24.75 21.28 12.38
C VAL A 7 -23.69 22.36 12.66
N PRO A 8 -22.87 22.27 13.71
CA PRO A 8 -21.80 23.23 13.95
C PRO A 8 -20.61 22.98 12.99
N VAL A 9 -20.23 24.05 12.29
CA VAL A 9 -19.00 24.12 11.51
C VAL A 9 -17.83 24.29 12.48
N VAL A 10 -16.93 23.32 12.47
CA VAL A 10 -15.66 23.40 13.22
C VAL A 10 -14.64 24.14 12.35
N THR A 11 -14.29 25.36 12.79
CA THR A 11 -13.21 26.16 12.20
C THR A 11 -11.87 25.66 12.76
N PRO A 12 -10.83 25.40 11.93
CA PRO A 12 -9.51 25.06 12.45
C PRO A 12 -8.83 26.31 13.03
N ALA A 13 -8.43 26.21 14.30
CA ALA A 13 -7.63 27.21 14.99
C ALA A 13 -6.23 27.30 14.35
N GLN A 14 -5.91 28.47 13.81
CA GLN A 14 -4.54 28.84 13.42
C GLN A 14 -3.74 29.12 14.69
N ALA A 15 -2.82 28.21 15.01
CA ALA A 15 -1.79 28.48 16.01
C ALA A 15 -0.68 29.34 15.36
N GLY A 16 -0.83 30.64 15.41
CA GLY A 16 0.23 31.57 15.09
C GLY A 16 1.25 31.64 16.25
N VAL A 17 2.47 31.24 16.00
CA VAL A 17 3.61 31.45 16.91
C VAL A 17 4.10 32.89 16.70
N PRO A 18 4.09 33.76 17.70
CA PRO A 18 4.67 35.10 17.57
C PRO A 18 6.20 35.00 17.68
N LEU A 19 6.89 35.33 16.60
CA LEU A 19 8.32 35.64 16.64
C LEU A 19 8.51 36.96 17.38
N ALA A 20 8.88 36.89 18.64
CA ALA A 20 9.32 38.04 19.42
C ALA A 20 10.73 38.44 18.94
N PHE A 21 10.78 39.48 18.11
CA PHE A 21 12.02 40.21 17.88
C PHE A 21 12.36 41.04 19.14
N ALA A 22 13.39 40.62 19.86
CA ALA A 22 13.95 41.40 20.94
C ALA A 22 14.68 42.61 20.32
N GLU A 23 14.09 43.78 20.45
CA GLU A 23 14.70 45.07 20.11
C GLU A 23 15.77 45.37 21.14
N VAL A 24 17.06 45.21 20.77
CA VAL A 24 18.21 45.59 21.58
C VAL A 24 18.34 47.10 21.48
N THR A 25 17.81 47.79 22.47
CA THR A 25 18.02 49.24 22.64
C THR A 25 19.48 49.50 23.02
N GLN A 26 20.28 49.92 22.06
CA GLN A 26 21.69 50.30 22.24
C GLN A 26 21.74 51.69 22.88
N LYS A 27 21.94 51.71 24.20
CA LYS A 27 22.20 52.94 24.97
C LYS A 27 23.60 53.48 24.62
N ARG A 28 23.63 54.55 23.85
CA ARG A 28 24.87 55.30 23.58
C ARG A 28 25.27 56.08 24.83
N ASP A 29 26.26 55.60 25.57
CA ASP A 29 27.01 56.43 26.49
C ASP A 29 28.28 56.94 25.79
N SER A 30 28.21 58.19 25.43
CA SER A 30 29.36 58.95 24.92
C SER A 30 30.21 59.40 26.11
N ARG A 31 31.31 58.71 26.37
CA ARG A 31 32.48 59.34 27.08
C ARG A 31 33.73 59.02 26.32
N VAL A 32 34.06 59.96 25.45
CA VAL A 32 35.35 60.05 24.85
C VAL A 32 36.34 60.51 25.97
N ARG A 33 37.22 59.62 26.33
CA ARG A 33 38.47 60.05 27.00
C ARG A 33 39.62 59.36 26.26
N GLY A 34 40.36 60.20 25.54
CA GLY A 34 41.53 59.77 24.81
C GLY A 34 42.58 59.14 25.73
N ASN A 35 43.10 58.05 25.25
CA ASN A 35 44.44 57.60 25.65
C ASN A 35 45.08 57.01 24.39
N ASP A 36 46.08 57.80 23.91
CA ASP A 36 46.96 57.40 22.81
C ASP A 36 47.86 56.26 23.28
N GLY A 37 47.38 55.03 23.08
CA GLY A 37 48.17 53.82 23.18
C GLY A 37 48.10 53.11 21.85
N GLN A 38 48.99 53.42 20.92
CA GLN A 38 49.21 52.66 19.71
C GLN A 38 49.69 51.26 20.08
N GLY A 39 48.75 50.35 20.42
CA GLY A 39 48.98 48.93 20.41
C GLY A 39 48.96 48.48 18.97
N VAL A 40 50.12 48.43 18.36
CA VAL A 40 50.31 47.70 17.10
C VAL A 40 50.01 46.24 17.42
N HIS A 41 48.78 45.80 17.11
CA HIS A 41 48.45 44.35 17.10
C HIS A 41 49.31 43.79 15.96
N PRO A 42 50.23 42.87 16.25
CA PRO A 42 50.92 42.19 15.19
C PRO A 42 49.88 41.44 14.40
N SER A 43 49.68 41.84 13.15
CA SER A 43 48.89 41.01 12.18
C SER A 43 49.71 39.74 11.98
N SER A 44 49.40 38.71 12.80
CA SER A 44 49.95 37.39 12.62
C SER A 44 49.41 36.85 11.30
N GLY A 45 50.23 36.93 10.26
CA GLY A 45 49.93 36.30 8.98
C GLY A 45 49.79 34.78 9.18
N PHE A 46 48.86 34.18 8.47
CA PHE A 46 48.70 32.72 8.47
C PHE A 46 50.00 32.03 8.07
N THR A 47 50.39 31.00 8.81
CA THR A 47 51.54 30.18 8.45
C THR A 47 51.20 29.27 7.28
N LEU A 48 52.14 28.95 6.41
CA LEU A 48 51.96 28.03 5.30
C LEU A 48 51.48 26.67 5.80
N VAL A 49 51.95 26.21 6.95
CA VAL A 49 51.55 24.95 7.61
C VAL A 49 50.07 24.98 8.03
N GLU A 50 49.60 26.09 8.57
CA GLU A 50 48.18 26.24 8.97
C GLU A 50 47.25 26.17 7.79
N MET A 51 47.60 26.76 6.66
CA MET A 51 46.84 26.64 5.40
C MET A 51 46.88 25.23 4.87
N MET A 52 47.97 24.48 4.94
CA MET A 52 48.04 23.08 4.53
C MET A 52 47.16 22.19 5.41
N VAL A 53 47.21 22.39 6.73
CA VAL A 53 46.36 21.64 7.67
C VAL A 53 44.87 21.94 7.45
N ALA A 54 44.52 23.21 7.25
CA ALA A 54 43.16 23.63 6.97
C ALA A 54 42.61 22.99 5.67
N LEU A 55 43.40 22.99 4.59
CA LEU A 55 43.05 22.35 3.32
C LEU A 55 42.89 20.82 3.47
N PHE A 56 43.77 20.18 4.25
CA PHE A 56 43.67 18.74 4.53
C PHE A 56 42.37 18.39 5.27
N ILE A 57 42.08 19.13 6.35
CA ILE A 57 40.82 18.94 7.11
C ILE A 57 39.62 19.21 6.23
N PHE A 58 39.65 20.30 5.44
CA PHE A 58 38.57 20.58 4.48
C PHE A 58 38.36 19.44 3.47
N GLY A 59 39.46 18.92 2.90
CA GLY A 59 39.41 17.77 1.99
C GLY A 59 38.80 16.53 2.62
N MET A 60 39.12 16.23 3.89
CA MET A 60 38.53 15.12 4.62
C MET A 60 37.02 15.32 4.84
N ILE A 61 36.61 16.52 5.26
CA ILE A 61 35.20 16.85 5.49
C ILE A 61 34.41 16.78 4.15
N ALA A 62 34.98 17.35 3.09
CA ALA A 62 34.37 17.32 1.77
C ALA A 62 34.18 15.90 1.27
N THR A 63 35.20 15.04 1.40
CA THR A 63 35.12 13.63 1.03
C THR A 63 34.05 12.86 1.85
N ALA A 64 34.07 13.05 3.17
CA ALA A 64 33.09 12.46 4.07
C ALA A 64 31.65 12.89 3.69
N SER A 65 31.45 14.16 3.37
CA SER A 65 30.16 14.70 2.96
C SER A 65 29.63 14.05 1.68
N VAL A 66 30.50 13.85 0.69
CA VAL A 66 30.14 13.18 -0.58
C VAL A 66 29.75 11.72 -0.35
N VAL A 67 30.49 11.01 0.52
CA VAL A 67 30.18 9.60 0.86
C VAL A 67 28.83 9.51 1.56
N LEU A 68 28.56 10.36 2.55
CA LEU A 68 27.28 10.39 3.25
C LEU A 68 26.13 10.71 2.31
N LEU A 69 26.30 11.66 1.39
CA LEU A 69 25.27 12.00 0.42
C LEU A 69 24.93 10.79 -0.49
N ARG A 70 25.95 10.07 -1.00
CA ARG A 70 25.75 8.87 -1.81
C ARG A 70 24.99 7.79 -1.02
N GLN A 71 25.37 7.53 0.22
CA GLN A 71 24.69 6.56 1.07
C GLN A 71 23.23 6.94 1.33
N SER A 72 22.94 8.23 1.51
CA SER A 72 21.59 8.73 1.69
C SER A 72 20.71 8.48 0.46
N VAL A 73 21.21 8.80 -0.74
CA VAL A 73 20.49 8.57 -2.01
C VAL A 73 20.24 7.07 -2.24
N GLU A 74 21.23 6.22 -1.98
CA GLU A 74 21.03 4.77 -2.12
C GLU A 74 20.04 4.20 -1.09
N ALA A 75 20.03 4.72 0.14
CA ALA A 75 19.07 4.31 1.16
C ALA A 75 17.65 4.73 0.78
N GLU A 76 17.48 5.94 0.22
CA GLU A 76 16.20 6.42 -0.27
C GLU A 76 15.68 5.56 -1.42
N ALA A 77 16.51 5.25 -2.41
CA ALA A 77 16.13 4.38 -3.53
C ALA A 77 15.66 2.98 -3.05
N ARG A 78 16.40 2.36 -2.12
CA ARG A 78 16.00 1.06 -1.55
C ARG A 78 14.68 1.14 -0.77
N SER A 79 14.45 2.24 -0.07
CA SER A 79 13.21 2.47 0.68
C SER A 79 12.02 2.67 -0.26
N ALA A 80 12.20 3.39 -1.37
CA ALA A 80 11.15 3.62 -2.37
C ALA A 80 10.66 2.29 -2.97
N VAL A 81 11.58 1.39 -3.37
CA VAL A 81 11.21 0.06 -3.91
C VAL A 81 10.40 -0.75 -2.89
N ARG A 82 10.83 -0.78 -1.62
CA ARG A 82 10.10 -1.51 -0.57
C ARG A 82 8.71 -0.95 -0.30
N LEU A 83 8.56 0.38 -0.37
CA LEU A 83 7.26 1.04 -0.19
C LEU A 83 6.31 0.72 -1.35
N GLU A 84 6.81 0.62 -2.57
CA GLU A 84 6.05 0.22 -3.75
C GLU A 84 5.56 -1.22 -3.62
N GLU A 85 6.45 -2.18 -3.31
CA GLU A 85 6.09 -3.58 -3.06
C GLU A 85 5.02 -3.72 -1.97
N MET A 86 5.18 -2.99 -0.85
CA MET A 86 4.17 -2.97 0.22
C MET A 86 2.85 -2.34 -0.24
N GLY A 87 2.90 -1.34 -1.12
CA GLY A 87 1.73 -0.71 -1.73
C GLY A 87 0.93 -1.70 -2.56
N ASP A 88 1.60 -2.49 -3.37
CA ASP A 88 0.98 -3.51 -4.22
C ASP A 88 0.35 -4.64 -3.40
N LEU A 89 1.04 -5.13 -2.37
CA LEU A 89 0.48 -6.12 -1.45
C LEU A 89 -0.75 -5.62 -0.69
N ARG A 90 -0.74 -4.36 -0.26
CA ARG A 90 -1.91 -3.74 0.40
C ARG A 90 -3.08 -3.60 -0.57
N ARG A 91 -2.83 -3.16 -1.81
CA ARG A 91 -3.85 -3.06 -2.85
C ARG A 91 -4.45 -4.43 -3.16
N PHE A 92 -3.61 -5.44 -3.37
CA PHE A 92 -4.03 -6.82 -3.56
C PHE A 92 -4.92 -7.29 -2.40
N SER A 93 -4.44 -7.17 -1.15
CA SER A 93 -5.17 -7.61 0.03
C SER A 93 -6.54 -6.91 0.16
N ALA A 94 -6.61 -5.62 -0.13
CA ALA A 94 -7.86 -4.86 -0.08
C ALA A 94 -8.86 -5.33 -1.16
N ILE A 95 -8.41 -5.56 -2.40
CA ILE A 95 -9.26 -6.04 -3.49
C ILE A 95 -9.78 -7.45 -3.18
N MET A 96 -8.88 -8.34 -2.72
CA MET A 96 -9.25 -9.72 -2.37
C MET A 96 -10.23 -9.74 -1.19
N ALA A 97 -9.97 -8.98 -0.13
CA ALA A 97 -10.87 -8.89 1.03
C ALA A 97 -12.27 -8.37 0.63
N GLN A 98 -12.32 -7.36 -0.24
CA GLN A 98 -13.58 -6.87 -0.79
C GLN A 98 -14.32 -7.96 -1.58
N ASP A 99 -13.63 -8.69 -2.43
CA ASP A 99 -14.22 -9.78 -3.21
C ASP A 99 -14.77 -10.88 -2.30
N MET A 100 -14.03 -11.27 -1.24
CA MET A 100 -14.49 -12.27 -0.27
C MET A 100 -15.70 -11.79 0.53
N THR A 101 -15.73 -10.51 0.90
CA THR A 101 -16.87 -9.92 1.63
C THR A 101 -18.13 -9.84 0.77
N LEU A 102 -17.99 -9.67 -0.53
CA LEU A 102 -19.12 -9.55 -1.47
C LEU A 102 -19.48 -10.88 -2.11
N MET A 103 -18.78 -11.97 -1.80
CA MET A 103 -19.05 -13.31 -2.33
C MET A 103 -20.41 -13.80 -1.88
N LEU A 104 -21.13 -14.44 -2.81
CA LEU A 104 -22.47 -14.97 -2.57
C LEU A 104 -22.48 -16.50 -2.67
N PRO A 105 -23.25 -17.20 -1.80
CA PRO A 105 -23.49 -18.63 -1.88
C PRO A 105 -24.49 -18.94 -3.02
N ARG A 106 -24.09 -18.60 -4.26
CA ARG A 106 -24.96 -18.68 -5.43
C ARG A 106 -24.27 -19.40 -6.58
N PRO A 107 -24.77 -20.54 -7.01
CA PRO A 107 -24.38 -21.17 -8.26
C PRO A 107 -24.58 -20.22 -9.44
N SER A 108 -23.80 -20.37 -10.48
CA SER A 108 -23.91 -19.57 -11.71
C SER A 108 -23.91 -20.47 -12.94
N ARG A 109 -24.12 -19.88 -14.11
CA ARG A 109 -24.04 -20.59 -15.39
C ARG A 109 -22.94 -20.03 -16.26
N ASP A 110 -22.25 -20.92 -16.95
CA ASP A 110 -21.23 -20.50 -17.93
C ASP A 110 -21.91 -19.94 -19.21
N PRO A 111 -21.13 -19.38 -20.17
CA PRO A 111 -21.67 -18.89 -21.43
C PRO A 111 -22.33 -19.97 -22.31
N LEU A 112 -22.09 -21.26 -22.05
CA LEU A 112 -22.69 -22.40 -22.73
C LEU A 112 -23.93 -22.90 -22.01
N GLY A 113 -24.28 -22.36 -20.83
CA GLY A 113 -25.43 -22.74 -20.03
C GLY A 113 -25.15 -23.83 -19.02
N ASN A 114 -23.92 -24.33 -18.87
CA ASN A 114 -23.58 -25.35 -17.88
C ASN A 114 -23.60 -24.77 -16.46
N ASP A 115 -24.05 -25.55 -15.51
CA ASP A 115 -24.10 -25.15 -14.11
C ASP A 115 -22.68 -25.13 -13.49
N ARG A 116 -22.39 -24.09 -12.68
CA ARG A 116 -21.18 -23.91 -11.91
C ARG A 116 -21.54 -23.76 -10.43
N VAL A 117 -20.75 -24.41 -9.57
CA VAL A 117 -20.87 -24.23 -8.12
C VAL A 117 -20.53 -22.79 -7.70
N ALA A 118 -20.98 -22.40 -6.50
CA ALA A 118 -20.80 -21.04 -5.98
C ALA A 118 -19.32 -20.61 -5.90
N LEU A 119 -18.44 -21.54 -5.51
CA LEU A 119 -16.99 -21.35 -5.51
C LEU A 119 -16.33 -22.45 -6.34
N MET A 120 -15.65 -22.06 -7.39
CA MET A 120 -14.82 -22.94 -8.25
C MET A 120 -13.34 -22.73 -7.98
N THR A 121 -12.59 -23.83 -8.04
CA THR A 121 -11.12 -23.87 -7.99
C THR A 121 -10.62 -24.91 -8.99
N GLY A 122 -9.39 -24.74 -9.48
CA GLY A 122 -8.82 -25.65 -10.49
C GLY A 122 -9.06 -25.17 -11.92
N ASP A 123 -8.69 -25.97 -12.90
CA ASP A 123 -8.82 -25.67 -14.35
C ASP A 123 -8.18 -24.32 -14.77
N GLY A 124 -7.02 -23.98 -14.17
CA GLY A 124 -6.33 -22.72 -14.44
C GLY A 124 -6.84 -21.54 -13.59
N LEU A 125 -7.87 -21.75 -12.78
CA LEU A 125 -8.35 -20.76 -11.83
C LEU A 125 -7.83 -21.05 -10.42
N LEU A 126 -7.46 -19.99 -9.71
CA LEU A 126 -7.32 -20.06 -8.25
C LEU A 126 -8.69 -20.03 -7.60
N LEU A 127 -9.51 -19.03 -7.93
CA LEU A 127 -10.85 -18.84 -7.38
C LEU A 127 -11.78 -18.30 -8.47
N GLY A 128 -12.98 -18.84 -8.56
CA GLY A 128 -14.04 -18.29 -9.42
C GLY A 128 -15.37 -18.33 -8.67
N PHE A 129 -16.03 -17.16 -8.49
CA PHE A 129 -17.24 -17.03 -7.68
C PHE A 129 -18.12 -15.87 -8.15
N SER A 130 -19.38 -15.88 -7.71
CA SER A 130 -20.31 -14.77 -7.92
C SER A 130 -20.23 -13.81 -6.74
N ARG A 131 -20.30 -12.49 -7.03
CA ARG A 131 -20.37 -11.45 -6.00
C ARG A 131 -21.50 -10.48 -6.30
N GLN A 132 -21.97 -9.81 -5.25
CA GLN A 132 -22.91 -8.70 -5.37
C GLN A 132 -22.17 -7.37 -5.38
N VAL A 133 -22.55 -6.48 -6.28
CA VAL A 133 -22.04 -5.11 -6.34
C VAL A 133 -23.20 -4.12 -6.26
N ALA A 134 -22.97 -3.00 -5.56
CA ALA A 134 -23.93 -1.91 -5.57
C ALA A 134 -23.97 -1.26 -6.96
N GLN A 135 -25.16 -1.02 -7.47
CA GLN A 135 -25.37 -0.23 -8.69
C GLN A 135 -25.75 1.18 -8.27
N ILE A 136 -24.89 2.15 -8.58
CA ILE A 136 -25.14 3.57 -8.24
C ILE A 136 -26.10 4.18 -9.27
N ASP A 137 -26.01 3.78 -10.52
CA ASP A 137 -26.89 4.21 -11.61
C ASP A 137 -27.18 3.00 -12.53
N PRO A 138 -28.26 2.24 -12.26
CA PRO A 138 -28.54 1.03 -13.00
C PRO A 138 -28.97 1.34 -14.45
N GLN A 139 -28.09 1.06 -15.39
CA GLN A 139 -28.41 1.13 -16.81
C GLN A 139 -29.20 -0.09 -17.26
N PRO A 140 -30.06 0.02 -18.31
CA PRO A 140 -30.75 -1.13 -18.87
C PRO A 140 -29.78 -2.25 -19.26
N GLY A 141 -30.00 -3.45 -18.70
CA GLY A 141 -29.14 -4.60 -18.94
C GLY A 141 -27.90 -4.72 -18.03
N SER A 142 -27.66 -3.78 -17.10
CA SER A 142 -26.67 -3.93 -16.04
C SER A 142 -27.14 -4.97 -15.02
N SER A 143 -26.19 -5.59 -14.32
CA SER A 143 -26.45 -6.60 -13.29
C SER A 143 -25.74 -6.25 -12.00
N SER A 144 -26.44 -6.33 -10.86
CA SER A 144 -25.82 -6.25 -9.54
C SER A 144 -25.00 -7.51 -9.19
N LEU A 145 -25.12 -8.57 -10.01
CA LEU A 145 -24.40 -9.82 -9.82
C LEU A 145 -23.30 -9.94 -10.87
N GLN A 146 -22.08 -10.03 -10.43
CA GLN A 146 -20.90 -10.22 -11.26
C GLN A 146 -20.21 -11.52 -10.91
N ARG A 147 -19.50 -12.11 -11.87
CA ARG A 147 -18.58 -13.20 -11.61
C ARG A 147 -17.15 -12.65 -11.59
N VAL A 148 -16.38 -13.08 -10.60
CA VAL A 148 -14.95 -12.77 -10.46
C VAL A 148 -14.16 -14.06 -10.63
N GLU A 149 -13.05 -13.96 -11.33
CA GLU A 149 -12.10 -15.04 -11.56
C GLU A 149 -10.69 -14.54 -11.23
N TRP A 150 -10.02 -15.26 -10.31
CA TRP A 150 -8.63 -15.05 -9.96
C TRP A 150 -7.81 -16.21 -10.52
N ALA A 151 -6.68 -15.89 -11.15
CA ALA A 151 -5.79 -16.89 -11.74
C ALA A 151 -4.32 -16.49 -11.52
N LEU A 152 -3.46 -17.49 -11.49
CA LEU A 152 -2.00 -17.32 -11.55
C LEU A 152 -1.52 -17.90 -12.88
N ALA A 153 -0.96 -17.06 -13.74
CA ALA A 153 -0.38 -17.44 -15.00
C ALA A 153 0.89 -16.61 -15.28
N ASP A 154 1.94 -17.25 -15.75
CA ASP A 154 3.20 -16.60 -16.12
C ASP A 154 3.78 -15.69 -15.03
N GLY A 155 3.69 -16.13 -13.77
CA GLY A 155 4.17 -15.34 -12.63
C GLY A 155 3.34 -14.13 -12.27
N ARG A 156 2.13 -13.99 -12.84
CA ARG A 156 1.20 -12.89 -12.61
C ARG A 156 -0.08 -13.38 -11.98
N LEU A 157 -0.42 -12.79 -10.84
CA LEU A 157 -1.73 -12.97 -10.23
C LEU A 157 -2.70 -11.99 -10.89
N THR A 158 -3.70 -12.54 -11.56
CA THR A 158 -4.64 -11.77 -12.35
C THR A 158 -6.05 -11.88 -11.81
N ARG A 159 -6.85 -10.85 -12.07
CA ARG A 159 -8.26 -10.79 -11.74
C ARG A 159 -9.07 -10.40 -12.96
N ALA A 160 -10.10 -11.18 -13.26
CA ALA A 160 -11.02 -10.89 -14.35
C ALA A 160 -12.46 -10.83 -13.83
N ILE A 161 -13.29 -10.01 -14.46
CA ILE A 161 -14.69 -9.80 -14.08
C ILE A 161 -15.58 -10.06 -15.29
N ALA A 162 -16.62 -10.90 -15.09
CA ALA A 162 -17.74 -10.95 -16.01
C ALA A 162 -18.83 -9.98 -15.53
N PRO A 163 -19.41 -9.16 -16.42
CA PRO A 163 -20.39 -8.12 -16.04
C PRO A 163 -21.71 -8.68 -15.51
N LYS A 164 -21.98 -9.98 -15.75
CA LYS A 164 -23.12 -10.74 -15.22
C LYS A 164 -22.62 -12.07 -14.68
N ALA A 165 -23.25 -12.57 -13.63
CA ALA A 165 -22.87 -13.84 -13.04
C ALA A 165 -23.20 -15.02 -13.97
N ASP A 166 -24.27 -14.92 -14.74
CA ASP A 166 -24.77 -15.99 -15.62
C ASP A 166 -24.60 -15.62 -17.10
N GLY A 167 -24.10 -16.56 -17.89
CA GLY A 167 -24.04 -16.50 -19.34
C GLY A 167 -23.08 -15.47 -19.95
N ALA A 168 -22.43 -14.64 -19.13
CA ALA A 168 -21.47 -13.67 -19.62
C ALA A 168 -20.06 -14.27 -19.72
N LYS A 169 -19.33 -13.86 -20.77
CA LYS A 169 -17.90 -14.14 -20.86
C LYS A 169 -17.15 -13.23 -19.87
N THR A 170 -16.12 -13.78 -19.29
CA THR A 170 -15.18 -13.02 -18.45
C THR A 170 -14.43 -12.01 -19.32
N GLY A 171 -14.28 -10.79 -18.83
CA GLY A 171 -13.51 -9.72 -19.48
C GLY A 171 -12.00 -10.03 -19.48
N ALA A 172 -11.23 -9.12 -20.05
CA ALA A 172 -9.77 -9.24 -20.03
C ALA A 172 -9.24 -9.27 -18.60
N PRO A 173 -8.31 -10.18 -18.26
CA PRO A 173 -7.70 -10.24 -16.95
C PRO A 173 -6.81 -9.01 -16.70
N VAL A 174 -6.90 -8.46 -15.50
CA VAL A 174 -6.05 -7.37 -15.01
C VAL A 174 -5.01 -7.95 -14.07
N THR A 175 -3.74 -7.63 -14.28
CA THR A 175 -2.65 -8.03 -13.37
C THR A 175 -2.77 -7.23 -12.07
N ILE A 176 -2.77 -7.94 -10.95
CA ILE A 176 -2.84 -7.35 -9.60
C ILE A 176 -1.49 -7.44 -8.90
N LEU A 177 -0.78 -8.55 -9.04
CA LEU A 177 0.59 -8.75 -8.56
C LEU A 177 1.43 -9.43 -9.62
N GLU A 178 2.72 -9.09 -9.66
CA GLU A 178 3.71 -9.73 -10.49
C GLU A 178 4.77 -10.45 -9.63
N GLY A 179 5.60 -11.27 -10.25
CA GLY A 179 6.69 -11.97 -9.58
C GLY A 179 6.23 -13.05 -8.59
N ILE A 180 5.10 -13.70 -8.83
CA ILE A 180 4.57 -14.79 -8.00
C ILE A 180 4.90 -16.12 -8.66
N GLU A 181 5.69 -16.95 -7.97
CA GLU A 181 6.04 -18.30 -8.44
C GLU A 181 4.92 -19.30 -8.20
N GLN A 182 4.30 -19.26 -7.01
CA GLN A 182 3.24 -20.19 -6.63
C GLN A 182 2.16 -19.47 -5.79
N ALA A 183 0.93 -19.97 -5.93
CA ALA A 183 -0.19 -19.61 -5.08
C ALA A 183 -0.84 -20.90 -4.55
N ARG A 184 -1.04 -20.98 -3.24
CA ARG A 184 -1.66 -22.14 -2.58
C ARG A 184 -2.86 -21.67 -1.80
N LEU A 185 -3.94 -22.44 -1.86
CA LEU A 185 -5.17 -22.15 -1.16
C LEU A 185 -5.44 -23.19 -0.08
N ARG A 186 -6.03 -22.73 1.01
CA ARG A 186 -6.68 -23.59 2.01
C ARG A 186 -8.04 -23.00 2.32
N PHE A 187 -8.99 -23.85 2.58
CA PHE A 187 -10.40 -23.51 2.81
C PHE A 187 -10.80 -23.97 4.19
N ARG A 188 -11.44 -23.12 4.96
CA ARG A 188 -11.95 -23.47 6.27
C ARG A 188 -13.45 -23.79 6.14
N ASP A 189 -13.82 -24.99 6.52
CA ASP A 189 -15.23 -25.41 6.53
C ASP A 189 -16.00 -24.86 7.74
N LYS A 190 -17.29 -25.10 7.79
CA LYS A 190 -18.19 -24.69 8.89
C LYS A 190 -17.85 -25.34 10.24
N GLN A 191 -17.14 -26.46 10.24
CA GLN A 191 -16.64 -27.16 11.43
C GLN A 191 -15.32 -26.58 11.92
N GLY A 192 -14.73 -25.62 11.18
CA GLY A 192 -13.45 -24.98 11.50
C GLY A 192 -12.24 -25.76 11.02
N VAL A 193 -12.41 -26.81 10.22
CA VAL A 193 -11.32 -27.65 9.69
C VAL A 193 -10.77 -27.02 8.41
N TRP A 194 -9.43 -26.95 8.31
CA TRP A 194 -8.75 -26.49 7.11
C TRP A 194 -8.54 -27.63 6.10
N GLN A 195 -8.94 -27.39 4.85
CA GLN A 195 -8.82 -28.33 3.72
C GLN A 195 -8.01 -27.69 2.61
N THR A 196 -7.22 -28.47 1.88
CA THR A 196 -6.44 -28.01 0.72
C THR A 196 -7.27 -27.94 -0.55
N ASP A 197 -8.30 -28.77 -0.66
CA ASP A 197 -9.20 -28.81 -1.79
C ASP A 197 -10.61 -28.44 -1.33
N TRP A 198 -11.27 -27.56 -2.07
CA TRP A 198 -12.67 -27.25 -1.81
C TRP A 198 -13.58 -28.18 -2.61
N ARG A 199 -14.27 -29.07 -1.91
CA ARG A 199 -15.24 -30.01 -2.49
C ARG A 199 -16.61 -29.81 -1.83
N PRO A 200 -17.42 -28.86 -2.35
CA PRO A 200 -18.68 -28.54 -1.74
C PRO A 200 -19.66 -29.75 -1.87
N GLN A 201 -20.41 -30.00 -0.82
CA GLN A 201 -21.48 -31.03 -0.86
C GLN A 201 -22.74 -30.50 -1.54
N ARG A 202 -22.92 -29.18 -1.54
CA ARG A 202 -24.02 -28.47 -2.19
C ARG A 202 -23.44 -27.44 -3.16
N THR A 203 -24.18 -27.19 -4.22
CA THR A 203 -23.72 -26.25 -5.27
C THR A 203 -23.60 -24.81 -4.79
N ASP A 204 -24.28 -24.44 -3.71
CA ASP A 204 -24.29 -23.11 -3.07
C ASP A 204 -23.35 -23.01 -1.85
N GLU A 205 -22.60 -24.04 -1.54
CA GLU A 205 -21.77 -24.08 -0.35
C GLU A 205 -20.48 -23.23 -0.52
N LEU A 206 -20.16 -22.45 0.53
CA LEU A 206 -18.97 -21.64 0.62
C LEU A 206 -18.18 -21.99 1.90
N PRO A 207 -16.84 -21.87 1.88
CA PRO A 207 -16.02 -21.93 3.10
C PRO A 207 -16.28 -20.69 3.97
N ILE A 208 -16.00 -20.80 5.26
CA ILE A 208 -16.07 -19.63 6.18
C ILE A 208 -14.85 -18.72 6.10
N ALA A 209 -13.71 -19.28 5.66
CA ALA A 209 -12.48 -18.53 5.42
C ALA A 209 -11.65 -19.18 4.31
N ILE A 210 -10.85 -18.37 3.63
CA ILE A 210 -9.88 -18.80 2.63
C ILE A 210 -8.51 -18.25 3.01
N GLU A 211 -7.52 -19.13 3.13
CA GLU A 211 -6.12 -18.77 3.25
C GLU A 211 -5.46 -18.87 1.88
N LEU A 212 -4.84 -17.78 1.45
CA LEU A 212 -4.02 -17.72 0.25
C LEU A 212 -2.56 -17.51 0.63
N THR A 213 -1.71 -18.47 0.30
CA THR A 213 -0.26 -18.35 0.45
C THR A 213 0.35 -18.07 -0.91
N LEU A 214 1.00 -16.91 -1.05
CA LEU A 214 1.76 -16.51 -2.23
C LEU A 214 3.25 -16.76 -1.98
N VAL A 215 3.91 -17.40 -2.94
CA VAL A 215 5.37 -17.59 -2.96
C VAL A 215 5.93 -16.66 -4.03
N PRO A 216 6.61 -15.56 -3.66
CA PRO A 216 7.26 -14.70 -4.63
C PRO A 216 8.41 -15.42 -5.34
N GLN A 217 8.77 -14.95 -6.53
CA GLN A 217 9.94 -15.44 -7.27
C GLN A 217 11.24 -15.07 -6.55
N GLY A 218 12.23 -15.95 -6.58
CA GLY A 218 13.58 -15.74 -6.05
C GLY A 218 13.93 -16.60 -4.84
N ASN A 219 15.21 -16.97 -4.75
CA ASN A 219 15.72 -17.95 -3.79
C ASN A 219 15.62 -17.55 -2.31
N SER A 220 15.40 -16.26 -2.00
CA SER A 220 15.31 -15.73 -0.63
C SER A 220 13.92 -15.25 -0.27
N ALA A 221 12.94 -15.39 -1.18
CA ALA A 221 11.59 -14.92 -0.97
C ALA A 221 10.86 -15.79 0.05
N ARG A 222 10.25 -15.14 1.04
CA ARG A 222 9.43 -15.82 2.05
C ARG A 222 7.99 -15.91 1.58
N PRO A 223 7.30 -17.04 1.80
CA PRO A 223 5.88 -17.13 1.53
C PRO A 223 5.08 -16.09 2.33
N LEU A 224 4.10 -15.49 1.69
CA LEU A 224 3.19 -14.49 2.26
C LEU A 224 1.82 -15.14 2.41
N ALA A 225 1.33 -15.28 3.63
CA ALA A 225 0.01 -15.85 3.90
C ALA A 225 -1.01 -14.76 4.23
N PHE A 226 -2.18 -14.86 3.60
CA PHE A 226 -3.31 -13.97 3.79
C PHE A 226 -4.54 -14.81 4.12
N GLU A 227 -5.24 -14.48 5.20
CA GLU A 227 -6.51 -15.11 5.56
C GLU A 227 -7.65 -14.12 5.34
N PHE A 228 -8.68 -14.58 4.63
CA PHE A 228 -9.85 -13.80 4.30
C PHE A 228 -11.12 -14.50 4.80
N LEU A 229 -11.97 -13.78 5.50
CA LEU A 229 -13.29 -14.26 5.88
C LEU A 229 -14.25 -14.16 4.70
N VAL A 230 -15.10 -15.16 4.54
CA VAL A 230 -16.12 -15.23 3.49
C VAL A 230 -17.48 -14.95 4.11
N ALA A 231 -18.10 -13.83 3.73
CA ALA A 231 -19.35 -13.39 4.36
C ALA A 231 -20.52 -14.38 4.16
N GLY A 232 -20.59 -15.07 3.02
CA GLY A 232 -21.62 -16.05 2.72
C GLY A 232 -21.38 -17.46 3.28
N GLY A 233 -20.26 -17.72 3.96
CA GLY A 233 -19.86 -19.06 4.41
C GLY A 233 -20.53 -19.53 5.70
N GLY A 234 -21.14 -18.63 6.47
CA GLY A 234 -21.71 -18.91 7.81
C GLY A 234 -23.21 -19.23 7.83
N GLY A 235 -23.90 -19.25 6.68
CA GLY A 235 -25.34 -19.48 6.58
C GLY A 235 -25.73 -20.98 6.52
#